data_972d5e1a92d5d70c18da73fad5ab7118
#
_entry.id   972d5e1a92d5d70c18da73fad5ab7118
#
_cell.length_a   1.000
_cell.length_b   1.000
_cell.length_c   1.000
_cell.angle_alpha   90.00
_cell.angle_beta   90.00
_cell.angle_gamma   90.00
#
_symmetry.space_group_name_H-M   'P 1'
#
loop_
_entity.id
_entity.type
_entity.pdbx_description
1 polymer ?
#
loop_
_entity_poly.entity_id
_entity_poly.type
_entity_poly.pdbx_seq_one_letter_code
_entity_poly.pdbx_strand_id
1 'polypeptide(L)'
;MANKYAGTQTEKNLLEAFSGESQARNKYTYFASVAKKEGYEQISAIFENTANNEKEHAKMWFKELAGIGDTKENLAAAAEGENYEWTDMYEGFAKTAEKEGFPELAAKFRAVGEIEKHHEERYRALLKNIETAQVFEKSEVKVWECRNCGHIVVGTKAPEVCPVCNHPQSYFEVHEENY
;
A
#
# COMPACT_ATOMS: atom_id res chain seq x y z
N MET A 1 -14.62 2.59 12.60
CA MET A 1 -14.89 3.18 13.95
C MET A 1 -14.60 4.67 13.89
N ALA A 2 -15.32 5.51 14.64
CA ALA A 2 -15.05 6.94 14.66
C ALA A 2 -13.79 7.26 15.49
N ASN A 3 -13.00 8.24 15.04
CA ASN A 3 -11.85 8.75 15.79
C ASN A 3 -12.35 9.49 17.04
N LYS A 4 -12.18 8.90 18.22
CA LYS A 4 -12.61 9.47 19.50
C LYS A 4 -11.82 10.71 19.94
N TYR A 5 -10.71 11.02 19.28
CA TYR A 5 -9.84 12.16 19.58
C TYR A 5 -10.07 13.35 18.64
N ALA A 6 -11.03 13.26 17.73
CA ALA A 6 -11.26 14.26 16.68
C ALA A 6 -11.32 15.70 17.24
N GLY A 7 -10.55 16.61 16.66
CA GLY A 7 -10.48 18.03 17.04
C GLY A 7 -9.63 18.34 18.29
N THR A 8 -9.02 17.35 18.93
CA THR A 8 -8.23 17.54 20.14
C THR A 8 -6.72 17.73 19.88
N GLN A 9 -5.97 18.25 20.86
CA GLN A 9 -4.51 18.26 20.80
C GLN A 9 -3.93 16.82 20.80
N THR A 10 -4.63 15.86 21.43
CA THR A 10 -4.23 14.45 21.41
C THR A 10 -4.27 13.85 20.01
N GLU A 11 -5.28 14.20 19.19
CA GLU A 11 -5.29 13.80 17.79
C GLU A 11 -4.07 14.30 17.03
N LYS A 12 -3.72 15.58 17.21
CA LYS A 12 -2.52 16.15 16.56
C LYS A 12 -1.24 15.43 16.99
N ASN A 13 -1.12 15.12 18.28
CA ASN A 13 0.01 14.37 18.82
C ASN A 13 0.09 12.95 18.23
N LEU A 14 -1.06 12.26 18.06
CA LEU A 14 -1.13 10.94 17.44
C LEU A 14 -0.73 10.98 15.95
N LEU A 15 -1.18 12.01 15.22
CA LEU A 15 -0.80 12.21 13.82
C LEU A 15 0.71 12.49 13.68
N GLU A 16 1.26 13.31 14.57
CA GLU A 16 2.69 13.62 14.59
C GLU A 16 3.52 12.36 14.94
N ALA A 17 3.09 11.59 15.94
CA ALA A 17 3.73 10.33 16.31
C ALA A 17 3.68 9.32 15.16
N PHE A 18 2.51 9.12 14.54
CA PHE A 18 2.37 8.24 13.36
C PHE A 18 3.31 8.66 12.23
N SER A 19 3.37 9.98 11.93
CA SER A 19 4.26 10.52 10.89
C SER A 19 5.73 10.29 11.23
N GLY A 20 6.15 10.57 12.48
CA GLY A 20 7.52 10.39 12.95
C GLY A 20 8.00 8.95 12.83
N GLU A 21 7.22 8.01 13.35
CA GLU A 21 7.54 6.58 13.29
C GLU A 21 7.55 6.03 11.85
N SER A 22 6.62 6.48 11.01
CA SER A 22 6.58 6.11 9.60
C SER A 22 7.84 6.58 8.84
N GLN A 23 8.31 7.79 9.13
CA GLN A 23 9.55 8.31 8.57
C GLN A 23 10.78 7.56 9.11
N ALA A 24 10.84 7.30 10.43
CA ALA A 24 11.93 6.56 11.07
C ALA A 24 12.05 5.16 10.44
N ARG A 25 10.94 4.44 10.28
CA ARG A 25 10.90 3.14 9.60
C ARG A 25 11.57 3.17 8.24
N ASN A 26 11.18 4.12 7.40
CA ASN A 26 11.75 4.22 6.05
C ASN A 26 13.24 4.61 6.07
N LYS A 27 13.62 5.59 6.89
CA LYS A 27 15.01 6.04 7.03
C LYS A 27 15.92 4.89 7.48
N TYR A 28 15.51 4.10 8.48
CA TYR A 28 16.32 2.99 9.01
C TYR A 28 16.48 1.86 7.99
N THR A 29 15.48 1.59 7.16
CA THR A 29 15.60 0.66 6.04
C THR A 29 16.67 1.14 5.03
N TYR A 30 16.71 2.45 4.75
CA TYR A 30 17.73 3.02 3.86
C TYR A 30 19.13 2.95 4.50
N PHE A 31 19.24 3.23 5.80
CA PHE A 31 20.51 3.17 6.53
C PHE A 31 21.03 1.73 6.63
N ALA A 32 20.13 0.74 6.83
CA ALA A 32 20.48 -0.68 6.78
C ALA A 32 21.12 -1.07 5.43
N SER A 33 20.54 -0.61 4.32
CA SER A 33 21.09 -0.85 2.99
C SER A 33 22.48 -0.29 2.80
N VAL A 34 22.77 0.90 3.35
CA VAL A 34 24.11 1.50 3.31
C VAL A 34 25.10 0.69 4.16
N ALA A 35 24.73 0.40 5.42
CA ALA A 35 25.58 -0.38 6.33
C ALA A 35 25.96 -1.76 5.71
N LYS A 36 25.00 -2.42 5.06
CA LYS A 36 25.25 -3.69 4.37
C LYS A 36 26.25 -3.56 3.23
N LYS A 37 26.12 -2.51 2.40
CA LYS A 37 27.06 -2.25 1.29
C LYS A 37 28.49 -1.94 1.78
N GLU A 38 28.62 -1.35 2.97
CA GLU A 38 29.89 -1.05 3.63
C GLU A 38 30.48 -2.24 4.41
N GLY A 39 29.76 -3.38 4.46
CA GLY A 39 30.20 -4.61 5.14
C GLY A 39 29.90 -4.67 6.63
N TYR A 40 29.05 -3.80 7.16
CA TYR A 40 28.64 -3.76 8.56
C TYR A 40 27.34 -4.56 8.79
N GLU A 41 27.38 -5.87 8.62
CA GLU A 41 26.20 -6.75 8.69
C GLU A 41 25.43 -6.63 10.00
N GLN A 42 26.12 -6.54 11.15
CA GLN A 42 25.49 -6.37 12.46
C GLN A 42 24.74 -5.02 12.56
N ILE A 43 25.35 -3.94 12.08
CA ILE A 43 24.72 -2.61 12.09
C ILE A 43 23.51 -2.59 11.16
N SER A 44 23.62 -3.21 9.98
CA SER A 44 22.49 -3.36 9.05
C SER A 44 21.34 -4.10 9.72
N ALA A 45 21.58 -5.24 10.36
CA ALA A 45 20.55 -6.01 11.07
C ALA A 45 19.91 -5.22 12.22
N ILE A 46 20.66 -4.41 12.95
CA ILE A 46 20.13 -3.54 14.02
C ILE A 46 19.19 -2.49 13.42
N PHE A 47 19.57 -1.84 12.32
CA PHE A 47 18.68 -0.89 11.64
C PHE A 47 17.39 -1.55 11.12
N GLU A 48 17.47 -2.74 10.52
CA GLU A 48 16.28 -3.48 10.04
C GLU A 48 15.35 -3.85 11.20
N ASN A 49 15.90 -4.36 12.30
CA ASN A 49 15.11 -4.69 13.49
C ASN A 49 14.42 -3.46 14.07
N THR A 50 15.14 -2.34 14.19
CA THR A 50 14.56 -1.08 14.67
C THR A 50 13.48 -0.58 13.71
N ALA A 51 13.72 -0.61 12.39
CA ALA A 51 12.69 -0.23 11.40
C ALA A 51 11.39 -1.06 11.54
N ASN A 52 11.51 -2.36 11.87
CA ASN A 52 10.35 -3.20 12.14
C ASN A 52 9.62 -2.82 13.45
N ASN A 53 10.36 -2.37 14.47
CA ASN A 53 9.76 -1.86 15.71
C ASN A 53 8.98 -0.56 15.43
N GLU A 54 9.58 0.38 14.69
CA GLU A 54 8.93 1.65 14.35
C GLU A 54 7.65 1.45 13.48
N LYS A 55 7.64 0.43 12.63
CA LYS A 55 6.42 0.03 11.91
C LYS A 55 5.29 -0.35 12.88
N GLU A 56 5.57 -1.11 13.94
CA GLU A 56 4.55 -1.49 14.92
C GLU A 56 4.12 -0.30 15.79
N HIS A 57 5.03 0.62 16.14
CA HIS A 57 4.70 1.87 16.82
C HIS A 57 3.76 2.72 15.95
N ALA A 58 4.11 2.97 14.69
CA ALA A 58 3.25 3.70 13.75
C ALA A 58 1.85 3.06 13.66
N LYS A 59 1.78 1.74 13.57
CA LYS A 59 0.50 0.99 13.51
C LYS A 59 -0.33 1.18 14.77
N MET A 60 0.28 1.25 15.98
CA MET A 60 -0.45 1.53 17.21
C MET A 60 -1.14 2.89 17.15
N TRP A 61 -0.42 3.95 16.76
CA TRP A 61 -0.96 5.29 16.67
C TRP A 61 -2.02 5.40 15.58
N PHE A 62 -1.81 4.76 14.44
CA PHE A 62 -2.77 4.74 13.35
C PHE A 62 -4.09 4.02 13.71
N LYS A 63 -4.03 2.97 14.53
CA LYS A 63 -5.22 2.31 15.08
C LYS A 63 -6.00 3.22 16.05
N GLU A 64 -5.32 3.98 16.92
CA GLU A 64 -5.97 4.95 17.80
C GLU A 64 -6.71 6.04 17.00
N LEU A 65 -6.18 6.43 15.85
CA LEU A 65 -6.81 7.36 14.91
C LEU A 65 -7.97 6.74 14.10
N ALA A 66 -8.30 5.47 14.35
CA ALA A 66 -9.26 4.69 13.55
C ALA A 66 -8.89 4.58 12.05
N GLY A 67 -7.59 4.66 11.74
CA GLY A 67 -7.08 4.63 10.36
C GLY A 67 -7.06 3.24 9.72
N ILE A 68 -7.34 2.16 10.47
CA ILE A 68 -7.39 0.79 9.94
C ILE A 68 -8.81 0.26 10.09
N GLY A 69 -9.47 0.04 8.96
CA GLY A 69 -10.79 -0.55 8.86
C GLY A 69 -10.77 -1.97 8.29
N ASP A 70 -11.89 -2.42 7.76
CA ASP A 70 -11.96 -3.62 6.96
C ASP A 70 -11.31 -3.43 5.57
N THR A 71 -11.28 -4.48 4.75
CA THR A 71 -10.61 -4.41 3.43
C THR A 71 -11.26 -3.38 2.51
N LYS A 72 -12.59 -3.21 2.54
CA LYS A 72 -13.29 -2.22 1.71
C LYS A 72 -12.96 -0.80 2.18
N GLU A 73 -13.05 -0.56 3.48
CA GLU A 73 -12.72 0.72 4.09
C GLU A 73 -11.26 1.12 3.78
N ASN A 74 -10.33 0.15 3.90
CA ASN A 74 -8.92 0.39 3.63
C ASN A 74 -8.65 0.67 2.14
N LEU A 75 -9.30 -0.05 1.22
CA LEU A 75 -9.20 0.22 -0.23
C LEU A 75 -9.77 1.60 -0.60
N ALA A 76 -10.90 1.98 -0.01
CA ALA A 76 -11.47 3.30 -0.22
C ALA A 76 -10.54 4.40 0.30
N ALA A 77 -10.02 4.25 1.53
CA ALA A 77 -9.09 5.20 2.12
C ALA A 77 -7.78 5.32 1.32
N ALA A 78 -7.24 4.21 0.83
CA ALA A 78 -6.08 4.22 -0.04
C ALA A 78 -6.36 4.96 -1.35
N ALA A 79 -7.47 4.64 -2.04
CA ALA A 79 -7.85 5.33 -3.28
C ALA A 79 -8.03 6.85 -3.09
N GLU A 80 -8.62 7.30 -1.98
CA GLU A 80 -8.76 8.73 -1.67
C GLU A 80 -7.42 9.40 -1.36
N GLY A 81 -6.50 8.69 -0.69
CA GLY A 81 -5.14 9.18 -0.45
C GLY A 81 -4.39 9.40 -1.77
N GLU A 82 -4.33 8.39 -2.63
CA GLU A 82 -3.69 8.48 -3.95
C GLU A 82 -4.34 9.57 -4.83
N ASN A 83 -5.68 9.69 -4.78
CA ASN A 83 -6.39 10.74 -5.50
C ASN A 83 -5.90 12.13 -5.08
N TYR A 84 -5.84 12.41 -3.78
CA TYR A 84 -5.31 13.68 -3.28
C TYR A 84 -3.84 13.92 -3.70
N GLU A 85 -3.01 12.87 -3.69
CA GLU A 85 -1.61 12.98 -4.05
C GLU A 85 -1.42 13.43 -5.50
N TRP A 86 -2.14 12.84 -6.45
CA TRP A 86 -1.94 13.20 -7.86
C TRP A 86 -2.76 14.42 -8.31
N THR A 87 -3.96 14.70 -7.74
CA THR A 87 -4.77 15.85 -8.15
C THR A 87 -4.28 17.16 -7.57
N ASP A 88 -3.78 17.15 -6.32
CA ASP A 88 -3.49 18.36 -5.55
C ASP A 88 -2.03 18.46 -5.12
N MET A 89 -1.53 17.46 -4.39
CA MET A 89 -0.27 17.54 -3.67
C MET A 89 0.93 17.64 -4.62
N TYR A 90 1.12 16.67 -5.51
CA TYR A 90 2.28 16.64 -6.39
C TYR A 90 2.27 17.76 -7.44
N GLU A 91 1.11 18.12 -7.98
CA GLU A 91 1.03 19.27 -8.90
C GLU A 91 1.30 20.60 -8.18
N GLY A 92 0.85 20.75 -6.93
CA GLY A 92 1.20 21.89 -6.08
C GLY A 92 2.69 21.99 -5.80
N PHE A 93 3.33 20.87 -5.50
CA PHE A 93 4.78 20.80 -5.28
C PHE A 93 5.57 21.11 -6.56
N ALA A 94 5.12 20.57 -7.70
CA ALA A 94 5.76 20.85 -9.00
C ALA A 94 5.73 22.34 -9.34
N LYS A 95 4.57 23.00 -9.20
CA LYS A 95 4.44 24.45 -9.41
C LYS A 95 5.34 25.27 -8.49
N THR A 96 5.49 24.85 -7.24
CA THR A 96 6.39 25.51 -6.29
C THR A 96 7.85 25.32 -6.70
N ALA A 97 8.25 24.10 -7.04
CA ALA A 97 9.62 23.81 -7.48
C ALA A 97 10.00 24.58 -8.75
N GLU A 98 9.09 24.76 -9.71
CA GLU A 98 9.32 25.59 -10.89
C GLU A 98 9.57 27.05 -10.52
N LYS A 99 8.75 27.63 -9.63
CA LYS A 99 8.93 29.03 -9.18
C LYS A 99 10.25 29.25 -8.44
N GLU A 100 10.72 28.24 -7.74
CA GLU A 100 11.97 28.29 -6.97
C GLU A 100 13.20 27.92 -7.81
N GLY A 101 13.04 27.60 -9.10
CA GLY A 101 14.14 27.33 -10.03
C GLY A 101 14.62 25.87 -10.04
N PHE A 102 13.76 24.91 -9.64
CA PHE A 102 14.05 23.48 -9.63
C PHE A 102 13.20 22.68 -10.65
N PRO A 103 13.32 22.96 -11.97
CA PRO A 103 12.45 22.36 -12.99
C PRO A 103 12.59 20.84 -13.10
N GLU A 104 13.79 20.29 -12.84
CA GLU A 104 13.99 18.83 -12.85
C GLU A 104 13.25 18.13 -11.70
N LEU A 105 13.17 18.78 -10.53
CA LEU A 105 12.40 18.28 -9.40
C LEU A 105 10.90 18.39 -9.67
N ALA A 106 10.45 19.47 -10.29
CA ALA A 106 9.07 19.64 -10.72
C ALA A 106 8.63 18.52 -11.68
N ALA A 107 9.48 18.17 -12.65
CA ALA A 107 9.22 17.05 -13.55
C ALA A 107 9.10 15.70 -12.80
N LYS A 108 9.95 15.48 -11.78
CA LYS A 108 9.86 14.27 -10.93
C LYS A 108 8.57 14.21 -10.11
N PHE A 109 8.14 15.35 -9.53
CA PHE A 109 6.86 15.41 -8.80
C PHE A 109 5.69 15.04 -9.71
N ARG A 110 5.60 15.56 -10.93
CA ARG A 110 4.55 15.18 -11.89
C ARG A 110 4.64 13.72 -12.30
N ALA A 111 5.84 13.21 -12.54
CA ALA A 111 6.03 11.80 -12.90
C ALA A 111 5.57 10.85 -11.77
N VAL A 112 5.81 11.21 -10.51
CA VAL A 112 5.27 10.44 -9.36
C VAL A 112 3.76 10.58 -9.30
N GLY A 113 3.20 11.78 -9.48
CA GLY A 113 1.75 11.99 -9.53
C GLY A 113 1.04 11.08 -10.55
N GLU A 114 1.62 10.86 -11.74
CA GLU A 114 1.07 9.92 -12.71
C GLU A 114 1.09 8.46 -12.21
N ILE A 115 2.07 8.08 -11.37
CA ILE A 115 2.12 6.76 -10.74
C ILE A 115 0.99 6.62 -9.73
N GLU A 116 0.77 7.64 -8.89
CA GLU A 116 -0.28 7.61 -7.85
C GLU A 116 -1.68 7.55 -8.46
N LYS A 117 -1.88 8.15 -9.64
CA LYS A 117 -3.11 7.97 -10.42
C LYS A 117 -3.37 6.51 -10.77
N HIS A 118 -2.35 5.76 -11.20
CA HIS A 118 -2.48 4.32 -11.47
C HIS A 118 -2.73 3.51 -10.19
N HIS A 119 -2.17 3.93 -9.04
CA HIS A 119 -2.47 3.31 -7.76
C HIS A 119 -3.94 3.50 -7.38
N GLU A 120 -4.49 4.73 -7.51
CA GLU A 120 -5.91 5.00 -7.31
C GLU A 120 -6.79 4.12 -8.19
N GLU A 121 -6.55 4.10 -9.50
CA GLU A 121 -7.30 3.28 -10.46
C GLU A 121 -7.32 1.80 -10.05
N ARG A 122 -6.18 1.28 -9.61
CA ARG A 122 -6.04 -0.08 -9.11
C ARG A 122 -6.87 -0.33 -7.85
N TYR A 123 -6.78 0.54 -6.85
CA TYR A 123 -7.54 0.39 -5.61
C TYR A 123 -9.04 0.51 -5.84
N ARG A 124 -9.50 1.40 -6.69
CA ARG A 124 -10.91 1.50 -7.07
C ARG A 124 -11.40 0.26 -7.82
N ALA A 125 -10.60 -0.32 -8.70
CA ALA A 125 -10.93 -1.57 -9.39
C ALA A 125 -11.04 -2.75 -8.40
N LEU A 126 -10.12 -2.85 -7.44
CA LEU A 126 -10.16 -3.88 -6.39
C LEU A 126 -11.37 -3.71 -5.47
N LEU A 127 -11.69 -2.48 -5.07
CA LEU A 127 -12.88 -2.17 -4.28
C LEU A 127 -14.15 -2.59 -5.02
N LYS A 128 -14.27 -2.23 -6.29
CA LYS A 128 -15.39 -2.63 -7.15
C LYS A 128 -15.52 -4.15 -7.24
N ASN A 129 -14.41 -4.88 -7.38
CA ASN A 129 -14.45 -6.35 -7.40
C ASN A 129 -15.02 -6.94 -6.11
N ILE A 130 -14.72 -6.36 -4.94
CA ILE A 130 -15.29 -6.81 -3.67
C ILE A 130 -16.78 -6.48 -3.61
N GLU A 131 -17.17 -5.26 -3.98
CA GLU A 131 -18.56 -4.79 -3.93
C GLU A 131 -19.49 -5.57 -4.86
N THR A 132 -18.98 -6.04 -5.98
CA THR A 132 -19.72 -6.79 -6.99
C THR A 132 -19.51 -8.32 -6.89
N ALA A 133 -18.85 -8.81 -5.83
CA ALA A 133 -18.49 -10.22 -5.65
C ALA A 133 -17.64 -10.81 -6.79
N GLN A 134 -16.83 -9.98 -7.45
CA GLN A 134 -16.02 -10.37 -8.61
C GLN A 134 -14.56 -10.68 -8.26
N VAL A 135 -14.22 -10.88 -7.00
CA VAL A 135 -12.86 -11.26 -6.61
C VAL A 135 -12.52 -12.66 -7.12
N PHE A 136 -13.43 -13.62 -6.88
CA PHE A 136 -13.26 -15.04 -7.22
C PHE A 136 -14.21 -15.53 -8.31
N GLU A 137 -14.98 -14.62 -8.91
CA GLU A 137 -15.90 -14.88 -10.00
C GLU A 137 -15.86 -13.73 -11.00
N LYS A 138 -15.86 -14.02 -12.30
CA LYS A 138 -15.84 -13.02 -13.37
C LYS A 138 -17.00 -13.29 -14.34
N SER A 139 -17.42 -12.25 -15.06
CA SER A 139 -18.42 -12.36 -16.12
C SER A 139 -17.92 -13.18 -17.34
N GLU A 140 -16.60 -13.32 -17.47
CA GLU A 140 -15.95 -14.05 -18.55
C GLU A 140 -15.11 -15.19 -17.99
N VAL A 141 -14.82 -16.17 -18.84
CA VAL A 141 -13.88 -17.25 -18.54
C VAL A 141 -12.50 -16.68 -18.32
N LYS A 142 -11.90 -17.01 -17.18
CA LYS A 142 -10.53 -16.65 -16.80
C LYS A 142 -9.72 -17.90 -16.51
N VAL A 143 -8.41 -17.74 -16.56
CA VAL A 143 -7.46 -18.73 -16.05
C VAL A 143 -7.21 -18.35 -14.58
N TRP A 144 -7.46 -19.27 -13.67
CA TRP A 144 -7.25 -19.10 -12.24
C TRP A 144 -6.03 -19.90 -11.79
N GLU A 145 -5.19 -19.33 -10.96
CA GLU A 145 -4.02 -20.01 -10.39
C GLU A 145 -4.09 -20.04 -8.88
N CYS A 146 -3.76 -21.18 -8.31
CA CYS A 146 -3.60 -21.34 -6.88
C CYS A 146 -2.22 -20.83 -6.45
N ARG A 147 -2.16 -19.73 -5.70
CA ARG A 147 -0.92 -19.10 -5.20
C ARG A 147 -0.06 -20.01 -4.32
N ASN A 148 -0.61 -21.09 -3.77
CA ASN A 148 0.16 -22.02 -2.96
C ASN A 148 0.88 -23.10 -3.79
N CYS A 149 0.21 -23.68 -4.80
CA CYS A 149 0.77 -24.85 -5.50
C CYS A 149 0.85 -24.68 -7.03
N GLY A 150 0.44 -23.55 -7.59
CA GLY A 150 0.47 -23.31 -9.04
C GLY A 150 -0.60 -24.07 -9.84
N HIS A 151 -1.59 -24.71 -9.18
CA HIS A 151 -2.66 -25.40 -9.89
C HIS A 151 -3.50 -24.43 -10.72
N ILE A 152 -3.66 -24.74 -12.00
CA ILE A 152 -4.40 -23.93 -12.96
C ILE A 152 -5.80 -24.50 -13.20
N VAL A 153 -6.81 -23.62 -13.19
CA VAL A 153 -8.21 -23.94 -13.51
C VAL A 153 -8.75 -22.89 -14.49
N VAL A 154 -9.52 -23.33 -15.48
CA VAL A 154 -10.16 -22.43 -16.46
C VAL A 154 -11.66 -22.41 -16.19
N GLY A 155 -12.23 -21.23 -16.03
CA GLY A 155 -13.66 -21.05 -15.75
C GLY A 155 -14.01 -19.61 -15.37
N THR A 156 -15.29 -19.34 -15.17
CA THR A 156 -15.77 -18.03 -14.71
C THR A 156 -15.57 -17.83 -13.21
N LYS A 157 -15.36 -18.94 -12.45
CA LYS A 157 -15.22 -18.91 -10.99
C LYS A 157 -14.04 -19.76 -10.53
N ALA A 158 -13.29 -19.23 -9.55
CA ALA A 158 -12.25 -19.97 -8.86
C ALA A 158 -12.88 -21.09 -7.99
N PRO A 159 -12.27 -22.28 -7.88
CA PRO A 159 -12.74 -23.35 -7.02
C PRO A 159 -12.83 -22.89 -5.55
N GLU A 160 -13.82 -23.39 -4.79
CA GLU A 160 -13.93 -23.11 -3.35
C GLU A 160 -12.77 -23.71 -2.57
N VAL A 161 -12.24 -24.84 -3.03
CA VAL A 161 -11.07 -25.53 -2.47
C VAL A 161 -10.19 -26.00 -3.62
N CYS A 162 -8.88 -25.78 -3.51
CA CYS A 162 -7.93 -26.29 -4.49
C CYS A 162 -7.89 -27.82 -4.48
N PRO A 163 -8.14 -28.50 -5.61
CA PRO A 163 -8.21 -29.98 -5.63
C PRO A 163 -6.84 -30.65 -5.45
N VAL A 164 -5.75 -29.90 -5.52
CA VAL A 164 -4.38 -30.42 -5.40
C VAL A 164 -3.81 -30.25 -4.00
N CYS A 165 -3.97 -29.07 -3.38
CA CYS A 165 -3.34 -28.76 -2.11
C CYS A 165 -4.31 -28.43 -0.96
N ASN A 166 -5.63 -28.51 -1.21
CA ASN A 166 -6.71 -28.27 -0.25
C ASN A 166 -6.73 -26.85 0.37
N HIS A 167 -6.04 -25.88 -0.23
CA HIS A 167 -6.15 -24.48 0.20
C HIS A 167 -7.50 -23.88 -0.24
N PRO A 168 -8.09 -22.98 0.56
CA PRO A 168 -9.38 -22.37 0.25
C PRO A 168 -9.32 -21.44 -0.95
N GLN A 169 -10.49 -21.06 -1.49
CA GLN A 169 -10.66 -20.17 -2.64
C GLN A 169 -9.85 -18.86 -2.53
N SER A 170 -9.62 -18.36 -1.32
CA SER A 170 -8.81 -17.16 -1.05
C SER A 170 -7.35 -17.25 -1.55
N TYR A 171 -6.89 -18.45 -1.89
CA TYR A 171 -5.57 -18.65 -2.49
C TYR A 171 -5.57 -18.56 -4.02
N PHE A 172 -6.73 -18.43 -4.66
CA PHE A 172 -6.79 -18.29 -6.12
C PHE A 172 -6.71 -16.81 -6.53
N GLU A 173 -6.02 -16.58 -7.63
CA GLU A 173 -5.98 -15.31 -8.35
C GLU A 173 -6.15 -15.54 -9.86
N VAL A 174 -6.45 -14.48 -10.61
CA VAL A 174 -6.42 -14.54 -12.07
C VAL A 174 -4.96 -14.66 -12.50
N HIS A 175 -4.66 -15.71 -13.25
CA HIS A 175 -3.31 -15.96 -13.76
C HIS A 175 -2.88 -14.86 -14.74
N GLU A 176 -1.68 -14.35 -14.57
CA GLU A 176 -1.04 -13.38 -15.47
C GLU A 176 0.22 -13.98 -16.09
N GLU A 177 0.31 -13.93 -17.42
CA GLU A 177 1.54 -14.23 -18.15
C GLU A 177 2.26 -12.90 -18.42
N ASN A 178 3.36 -12.66 -17.73
CA ASN A 178 4.15 -11.42 -17.82
C ASN A 178 5.62 -11.64 -18.22
N TYR A 179 5.90 -12.74 -18.92
CA TYR A 179 7.22 -13.19 -19.41
C TYR A 179 7.25 -13.41 -20.90
#